data_85c8840e8155f8c5232bb0655e8280fe
#
_entry.id   85c8840e8155f8c5232bb0655e8280fe
#
_cell.length_a   1.000
_cell.length_b   1.000
_cell.length_c   1.000
_cell.angle_alpha   90.00
_cell.angle_beta   90.00
_cell.angle_gamma   90.00
#
_symmetry.space_group_name_H-M   'P 1'
#
loop_
_entity.id
_entity.type
_entity.pdbx_description
1 polymer ?
#
loop_
_entity_poly.entity_id
_entity_poly.type
_entity_poly.pdbx_seq_one_letter_code
_entity_poly.pdbx_strand_id
1 'polypeptide(L)'
;MGFAVSLFYFTFVDVMNIVKRLYDWVLSWSESRWGALALFVLAFAESSFFPIPPDVLLIALCIGATAKSFRFAAICLAGSVLGALVGYTIGHFAWQTPSGEFTALANFFFEHVFTIEQFNEVKALYDQYDFWVVFTAGFTPLPYKLITISGGLFSINLPMFFVASVASRGLRFFIFAALIWKFGAPIKSFIDKYFNILAILFTVLLVGSFWLIGKLL
;
A
#
# COMPACT_ATOMS: atom_id res chain seq x y z
N MET A 1 35.64 -10.81 7.13
CA MET A 1 34.36 -10.51 7.83
C MET A 1 34.06 -9.01 7.92
N GLY A 2 35.04 -8.10 8.00
CA GLY A 2 34.82 -6.63 8.10
C GLY A 2 34.31 -5.96 6.84
N PHE A 3 34.65 -6.41 5.63
CA PHE A 3 34.30 -5.76 4.38
C PHE A 3 32.81 -5.93 4.02
N ALA A 4 32.21 -7.09 4.28
CA ALA A 4 30.79 -7.34 4.06
C ALA A 4 29.89 -6.54 5.03
N VAL A 5 30.33 -6.38 6.28
CA VAL A 5 29.62 -5.58 7.30
C VAL A 5 29.69 -4.10 6.95
N SER A 6 30.83 -3.58 6.46
CA SER A 6 30.96 -2.18 6.07
C SER A 6 30.15 -1.87 4.80
N LEU A 7 30.10 -2.79 3.85
CA LEU A 7 29.28 -2.64 2.64
C LEU A 7 27.78 -2.64 2.97
N PHE A 8 27.35 -3.54 3.87
CA PHE A 8 25.96 -3.59 4.35
C PHE A 8 25.58 -2.32 5.11
N TYR A 9 26.49 -1.81 5.96
CA TYR A 9 26.26 -0.57 6.72
C TYR A 9 26.18 0.65 5.79
N PHE A 10 27.05 0.73 4.78
CA PHE A 10 27.06 1.81 3.80
C PHE A 10 25.76 1.81 2.95
N THR A 11 25.36 0.65 2.45
CA THR A 11 24.11 0.50 1.68
C THR A 11 22.88 0.83 2.54
N PHE A 12 22.86 0.44 3.81
CA PHE A 12 21.75 0.72 4.74
C PHE A 12 21.63 2.21 5.06
N VAL A 13 22.75 2.91 5.28
CA VAL A 13 22.76 4.36 5.53
C VAL A 13 22.31 5.14 4.30
N ASP A 14 22.72 4.73 3.11
CA ASP A 14 22.29 5.38 1.85
C ASP A 14 20.81 5.18 1.59
N VAL A 15 20.28 3.98 1.82
CA VAL A 15 18.84 3.71 1.73
C VAL A 15 18.06 4.55 2.74
N MET A 16 18.52 4.65 3.99
CA MET A 16 17.91 5.49 5.02
C MET A 16 17.89 6.98 4.62
N ASN A 17 18.98 7.47 4.04
CA ASN A 17 19.07 8.86 3.57
C ASN A 17 18.12 9.13 2.38
N ILE A 18 17.98 8.17 1.48
CA ILE A 18 17.03 8.27 0.36
C ILE A 18 15.58 8.28 0.89
N VAL A 19 15.24 7.38 1.81
CA VAL A 19 13.91 7.33 2.43
C VAL A 19 13.60 8.62 3.17
N LYS A 20 14.57 9.17 3.93
CA LYS A 20 14.41 10.45 4.62
C LYS A 20 14.18 11.61 3.64
N ARG A 21 14.97 11.70 2.57
CA ARG A 21 14.79 12.74 1.53
C ARG A 21 13.41 12.64 0.86
N LEU A 22 12.94 11.42 0.56
CA LEU A 22 11.61 11.21 0.01
C LEU A 22 10.52 11.62 1.00
N TYR A 23 10.69 11.29 2.28
CA TYR A 23 9.78 11.71 3.34
C TYR A 23 9.71 13.24 3.48
N ASP A 24 10.87 13.91 3.55
CA ASP A 24 10.96 15.36 3.64
C ASP A 24 10.37 16.04 2.40
N TRP A 25 10.59 15.46 1.22
CA TRP A 25 9.99 15.94 -0.04
C TRP A 25 8.46 15.81 0.00
N VAL A 26 7.93 14.67 0.46
CA VAL A 26 6.47 14.48 0.61
C VAL A 26 5.88 15.49 1.60
N LEU A 27 6.56 15.73 2.73
CA LEU A 27 6.12 16.70 3.73
C LEU A 27 6.12 18.14 3.20
N SER A 28 7.06 18.51 2.32
CA SER A 28 7.10 19.86 1.73
C SER A 28 5.84 20.21 0.94
N TRP A 29 5.13 19.20 0.40
CA TRP A 29 3.86 19.41 -0.29
C TRP A 29 2.71 19.80 0.65
N SER A 30 2.82 19.49 1.95
CA SER A 30 1.78 19.84 2.94
C SER A 30 1.61 21.35 3.10
N GLU A 31 2.66 22.12 2.87
CA GLU A 31 2.67 23.60 2.93
C GLU A 31 2.29 24.25 1.59
N SER A 32 2.19 23.44 0.53
CA SER A 32 1.87 23.93 -0.82
C SER A 32 0.35 24.07 -1.02
N ARG A 33 -0.05 25.07 -1.79
CA ARG A 33 -1.43 25.19 -2.32
C ARG A 33 -1.89 23.95 -3.12
N TRP A 34 -0.93 23.17 -3.62
CA TRP A 34 -1.14 21.95 -4.39
C TRP A 34 -1.14 20.67 -3.54
N GLY A 35 -1.03 20.78 -2.21
CA GLY A 35 -0.93 19.62 -1.31
C GLY A 35 -2.06 18.60 -1.47
N ALA A 36 -3.29 19.08 -1.70
CA ALA A 36 -4.43 18.17 -1.95
C ALA A 36 -4.30 17.38 -3.28
N LEU A 37 -3.77 18.03 -4.33
CA LEU A 37 -3.49 17.36 -5.60
C LEU A 37 -2.33 16.39 -5.47
N ALA A 38 -1.26 16.80 -4.77
CA ALA A 38 -0.12 15.92 -4.48
C ALA A 38 -0.56 14.68 -3.69
N LEU A 39 -1.48 14.83 -2.71
CA LEU A 39 -2.06 13.72 -1.97
C LEU A 39 -2.83 12.75 -2.89
N PHE A 40 -3.66 13.28 -3.79
CA PHE A 40 -4.38 12.46 -4.77
C PHE A 40 -3.41 11.67 -5.65
N VAL A 41 -2.44 12.35 -6.26
CA VAL A 41 -1.46 11.73 -7.16
C VAL A 41 -0.61 10.69 -6.42
N LEU A 42 -0.19 10.99 -5.19
CA LEU A 42 0.59 10.06 -4.38
C LEU A 42 -0.22 8.81 -4.01
N ALA A 43 -1.49 8.98 -3.60
CA ALA A 43 -2.39 7.87 -3.27
C ALA A 43 -2.70 7.00 -4.51
N PHE A 44 -2.89 7.64 -5.67
CA PHE A 44 -3.07 6.97 -6.95
C PHE A 44 -1.83 6.16 -7.32
N ALA A 45 -0.65 6.76 -7.28
CA ALA A 45 0.60 6.12 -7.65
C ALA A 45 0.95 4.94 -6.70
N GLU A 46 0.77 5.12 -5.37
CA GLU A 46 1.01 4.07 -4.37
C GLU A 46 0.16 2.83 -4.62
N SER A 47 -1.11 3.03 -4.91
CA SER A 47 -2.05 1.93 -5.16
C SER A 47 -1.87 1.27 -6.53
N SER A 48 -1.12 1.91 -7.45
CA SER A 48 -0.85 1.38 -8.79
C SER A 48 0.52 0.68 -8.85
N PHE A 49 1.61 1.42 -8.61
CA PHE A 49 2.99 0.93 -8.84
C PHE A 49 4.05 1.55 -7.92
N PHE A 50 3.77 2.67 -7.23
CA PHE A 50 4.77 3.43 -6.50
C PHE A 50 4.85 3.05 -5.01
N PRO A 51 6.04 3.04 -4.36
CA PRO A 51 6.18 2.48 -3.01
C PRO A 51 6.03 3.48 -1.85
N ILE A 52 5.57 4.72 -2.08
CA ILE A 52 5.49 5.73 -1.01
C ILE A 52 4.06 5.81 -0.46
N PRO A 53 3.84 5.52 0.84
CA PRO A 53 2.52 5.57 1.45
C PRO A 53 1.98 7.00 1.52
N PRO A 54 0.73 7.25 1.12
CA PRO A 54 0.11 8.56 1.16
C PRO A 54 -0.27 9.00 2.58
N ASP A 55 -0.26 8.07 3.54
CA ASP A 55 -0.64 8.32 4.94
C ASP A 55 0.15 9.47 5.55
N VAL A 56 1.45 9.56 5.25
CA VAL A 56 2.35 10.60 5.75
C VAL A 56 1.88 12.00 5.32
N LEU A 57 1.58 12.17 4.03
CA LEU A 57 1.11 13.44 3.50
C LEU A 57 -0.32 13.73 3.95
N LEU A 58 -1.19 12.71 4.04
CA LEU A 58 -2.54 12.85 4.58
C LEU A 58 -2.51 13.39 6.02
N ILE A 59 -1.70 12.78 6.89
CA ILE A 59 -1.54 13.20 8.28
C ILE A 59 -1.02 14.64 8.36
N ALA A 60 0.01 14.99 7.58
CA ALA A 60 0.59 16.32 7.56
C ALA A 60 -0.43 17.40 7.13
N LEU A 61 -1.19 17.14 6.07
CA LEU A 61 -2.25 18.04 5.59
C LEU A 61 -3.40 18.17 6.60
N CYS A 62 -3.79 17.07 7.24
CA CYS A 62 -4.82 17.10 8.28
C CYS A 62 -4.38 17.90 9.51
N ILE A 63 -3.11 17.80 9.92
CA ILE A 63 -2.56 18.60 11.03
C ILE A 63 -2.49 20.08 10.65
N GLY A 64 -2.06 20.40 9.42
CA GLY A 64 -1.97 21.77 8.92
C GLY A 64 -3.34 22.45 8.75
N ALA A 65 -4.41 21.69 8.51
CA ALA A 65 -5.76 22.21 8.32
C ALA A 65 -6.82 21.22 8.85
N THR A 66 -6.91 21.10 10.17
CA THR A 66 -7.76 20.11 10.88
C THR A 66 -9.23 20.16 10.44
N ALA A 67 -9.78 21.34 10.20
CA ALA A 67 -11.16 21.50 9.70
C ALA A 67 -11.39 20.86 8.31
N LYS A 68 -10.32 20.60 7.54
CA LYS A 68 -10.38 19.99 6.20
C LYS A 68 -10.00 18.52 6.20
N SER A 69 -9.76 17.89 7.35
CA SER A 69 -9.27 16.50 7.47
C SER A 69 -10.11 15.49 6.68
N PHE A 70 -11.43 15.56 6.79
CA PHE A 70 -12.34 14.66 6.05
C PHE A 70 -12.29 14.88 4.53
N ARG A 71 -12.07 16.12 4.09
CA ARG A 71 -11.87 16.43 2.66
C ARG A 71 -10.59 15.82 2.15
N PHE A 72 -9.50 15.88 2.91
CA PHE A 72 -8.24 15.25 2.54
C PHE A 72 -8.36 13.71 2.51
N ALA A 73 -9.06 13.11 3.48
CA ALA A 73 -9.34 11.68 3.47
C ALA A 73 -10.13 11.25 2.22
N ALA A 74 -11.15 12.02 1.83
CA ALA A 74 -11.93 11.72 0.63
C ALA A 74 -11.09 11.84 -0.66
N ILE A 75 -10.22 12.86 -0.75
CA ILE A 75 -9.29 13.02 -1.89
C ILE A 75 -8.28 11.86 -1.95
N CYS A 76 -7.72 11.47 -0.80
CA CYS A 76 -6.82 10.34 -0.68
C CYS A 76 -7.50 9.03 -1.11
N LEU A 77 -8.74 8.82 -0.64
CA LEU A 77 -9.55 7.66 -1.02
C LEU A 77 -9.79 7.60 -2.52
N ALA A 78 -10.22 8.72 -3.12
CA ALA A 78 -10.47 8.79 -4.56
C ALA A 78 -9.20 8.44 -5.37
N GLY A 79 -8.05 9.02 -5.02
CA GLY A 79 -6.76 8.70 -5.65
C GLY A 79 -6.41 7.22 -5.48
N SER A 80 -6.52 6.69 -4.25
CA SER A 80 -6.17 5.31 -3.95
C SER A 80 -7.05 4.30 -4.70
N VAL A 81 -8.38 4.53 -4.76
CA VAL A 81 -9.31 3.62 -5.46
C VAL A 81 -9.10 3.65 -6.96
N LEU A 82 -8.89 4.84 -7.55
CA LEU A 82 -8.57 4.94 -8.98
C LEU A 82 -7.22 4.28 -9.30
N GLY A 83 -6.21 4.47 -8.43
CA GLY A 83 -4.94 3.79 -8.55
C GLY A 83 -5.05 2.28 -8.41
N ALA A 84 -5.93 1.79 -7.52
CA ALA A 84 -6.19 0.37 -7.36
C ALA A 84 -6.81 -0.26 -8.62
N LEU A 85 -7.72 0.43 -9.29
CA LEU A 85 -8.29 -0.01 -10.57
C LEU A 85 -7.20 -0.09 -11.66
N VAL A 86 -6.29 0.88 -11.69
CA VAL A 86 -5.14 0.83 -12.63
C VAL A 86 -4.20 -0.32 -12.27
N GLY A 87 -3.87 -0.53 -10.98
CA GLY A 87 -3.07 -1.68 -10.54
C GLY A 87 -3.70 -3.01 -10.91
N TYR A 88 -5.01 -3.15 -10.71
CA TYR A 88 -5.79 -4.32 -11.15
C TYR A 88 -5.67 -4.53 -12.67
N THR A 89 -5.86 -3.47 -13.45
CA THR A 89 -5.75 -3.51 -14.91
C THR A 89 -4.34 -3.93 -15.36
N ILE A 90 -3.30 -3.38 -14.72
CA ILE A 90 -1.91 -3.77 -14.98
C ILE A 90 -1.73 -5.28 -14.72
N GLY A 91 -2.18 -5.79 -13.56
CA GLY A 91 -2.07 -7.20 -13.22
C GLY A 91 -2.80 -8.10 -14.23
N HIS A 92 -4.02 -7.71 -14.59
CA HIS A 92 -4.86 -8.47 -15.53
C HIS A 92 -4.20 -8.58 -16.91
N PHE A 93 -3.83 -7.47 -17.54
CA PHE A 93 -3.24 -7.47 -18.89
C PHE A 93 -1.77 -7.91 -18.92
N ALA A 94 -1.04 -7.80 -17.82
CA ALA A 94 0.30 -8.37 -17.74
C ALA A 94 0.29 -9.90 -17.70
N TRP A 95 -0.80 -10.51 -17.20
CA TRP A 95 -0.89 -11.94 -17.01
C TRP A 95 -1.70 -12.67 -18.07
N GLN A 96 -2.78 -12.04 -18.55
CA GLN A 96 -3.68 -12.62 -19.55
C GLN A 96 -3.81 -11.72 -20.76
N THR A 97 -3.86 -12.35 -21.93
CA THR A 97 -4.21 -11.69 -23.19
C THR A 97 -5.74 -11.45 -23.25
N PRO A 98 -6.23 -10.56 -24.11
CA PRO A 98 -7.67 -10.40 -24.33
C PRO A 98 -8.39 -11.69 -24.80
N SER A 99 -7.66 -12.66 -25.34
CA SER A 99 -8.18 -14.00 -25.68
C SER A 99 -8.26 -14.96 -24.49
N GLY A 100 -7.78 -14.56 -23.30
CA GLY A 100 -7.76 -15.39 -22.08
C GLY A 100 -6.56 -16.34 -21.98
N GLU A 101 -5.62 -16.26 -22.91
CA GLU A 101 -4.37 -17.02 -22.85
C GLU A 101 -3.34 -16.34 -21.94
N PHE A 102 -2.42 -17.12 -21.39
CA PHE A 102 -1.31 -16.56 -20.60
C PHE A 102 -0.33 -15.81 -21.50
N THR A 103 0.12 -14.66 -21.04
CA THR A 103 1.15 -13.86 -21.73
C THR A 103 2.52 -14.54 -21.67
N ALA A 104 3.46 -14.09 -22.50
CA ALA A 104 4.86 -14.53 -22.43
C ALA A 104 5.47 -14.29 -21.03
N LEU A 105 5.05 -13.20 -20.34
CA LEU A 105 5.47 -12.92 -18.98
C LEU A 105 4.96 -13.99 -18.01
N ALA A 106 3.68 -14.36 -18.08
CA ALA A 106 3.10 -15.39 -17.24
C ALA A 106 3.81 -16.74 -17.44
N ASN A 107 4.04 -17.13 -18.70
CA ASN A 107 4.73 -18.37 -19.03
C ASN A 107 6.17 -18.39 -18.51
N PHE A 108 6.89 -17.27 -18.59
CA PHE A 108 8.22 -17.15 -17.98
C PHE A 108 8.19 -17.40 -16.46
N PHE A 109 7.18 -16.87 -15.74
CA PHE A 109 7.04 -17.11 -14.31
C PHE A 109 6.68 -18.57 -14.00
N PHE A 110 5.83 -19.22 -14.80
CA PHE A 110 5.49 -20.64 -14.64
C PHE A 110 6.67 -21.57 -14.88
N GLU A 111 7.59 -21.18 -15.75
CA GLU A 111 8.79 -21.98 -16.04
C GLU A 111 9.90 -21.80 -14.98
N HIS A 112 10.01 -20.63 -14.33
CA HIS A 112 11.21 -20.29 -13.55
C HIS A 112 10.95 -19.96 -12.08
N VAL A 113 9.71 -19.62 -11.67
CA VAL A 113 9.44 -19.07 -10.33
C VAL A 113 8.45 -19.91 -9.54
N PHE A 114 7.32 -20.29 -10.12
CA PHE A 114 6.27 -21.07 -9.45
C PHE A 114 5.46 -21.87 -10.47
N THR A 115 4.87 -22.98 -10.02
CA THR A 115 4.10 -23.86 -10.90
C THR A 115 2.66 -23.38 -11.11
N ILE A 116 1.99 -23.91 -12.13
CA ILE A 116 0.56 -23.64 -12.39
C ILE A 116 -0.30 -24.13 -11.22
N GLU A 117 0.09 -25.24 -10.56
CA GLU A 117 -0.61 -25.76 -9.39
C GLU A 117 -0.57 -24.76 -8.22
N GLN A 118 0.62 -24.23 -7.89
CA GLN A 118 0.79 -23.21 -6.86
C GLN A 118 0.01 -21.94 -7.17
N PHE A 119 0.00 -21.52 -8.46
CA PHE A 119 -0.81 -20.39 -8.89
C PHE A 119 -2.31 -20.64 -8.64
N ASN A 120 -2.81 -21.84 -9.00
CA ASN A 120 -4.21 -22.19 -8.81
C ASN A 120 -4.60 -22.33 -7.33
N GLU A 121 -3.69 -22.80 -6.47
CA GLU A 121 -3.91 -22.85 -5.01
C GLU A 121 -4.11 -21.45 -4.44
N VAL A 122 -3.22 -20.49 -4.79
CA VAL A 122 -3.35 -19.10 -4.34
C VAL A 122 -4.60 -18.44 -4.92
N LYS A 123 -4.92 -18.74 -6.21
CA LYS A 123 -6.15 -18.27 -6.83
C LYS A 123 -7.39 -18.78 -6.09
N ALA A 124 -7.43 -20.06 -5.70
CA ALA A 124 -8.53 -20.63 -4.94
C ALA A 124 -8.74 -19.94 -3.59
N LEU A 125 -7.65 -19.54 -2.90
CA LEU A 125 -7.74 -18.75 -1.66
C LEU A 125 -8.32 -17.36 -1.93
N TYR A 126 -7.94 -16.72 -3.03
CA TYR A 126 -8.57 -15.45 -3.44
C TYR A 126 -10.05 -15.65 -3.76
N ASP A 127 -10.44 -16.69 -4.50
CA ASP A 127 -11.83 -16.96 -4.86
C ASP A 127 -12.70 -17.30 -3.62
N GLN A 128 -12.09 -17.87 -2.56
CA GLN A 128 -12.78 -18.18 -1.31
C GLN A 128 -12.91 -16.98 -0.36
N TYR A 129 -11.89 -16.12 -0.29
CA TYR A 129 -11.79 -15.03 0.69
C TYR A 129 -11.62 -13.66 0.07
N ASP A 130 -11.97 -13.49 -1.18
CA ASP A 130 -11.69 -12.34 -2.05
C ASP A 130 -11.89 -10.97 -1.37
N PHE A 131 -13.08 -10.73 -0.78
CA PHE A 131 -13.38 -9.50 -0.05
C PHE A 131 -12.42 -9.31 1.14
N TRP A 132 -12.22 -10.34 1.93
CA TRP A 132 -11.43 -10.24 3.17
C TRP A 132 -9.93 -10.07 2.89
N VAL A 133 -9.41 -10.69 1.84
CA VAL A 133 -8.02 -10.51 1.40
C VAL A 133 -7.77 -9.05 1.02
N VAL A 134 -8.61 -8.50 0.15
CA VAL A 134 -8.51 -7.10 -0.31
C VAL A 134 -8.75 -6.13 0.85
N PHE A 135 -9.78 -6.39 1.69
CA PHE A 135 -10.13 -5.55 2.83
C PHE A 135 -9.00 -5.52 3.87
N THR A 136 -8.51 -6.68 4.28
CA THR A 136 -7.45 -6.76 5.30
C THR A 136 -6.17 -6.09 4.82
N ALA A 137 -5.76 -6.32 3.58
CA ALA A 137 -4.57 -5.69 3.01
C ALA A 137 -4.72 -4.18 2.83
N GLY A 138 -5.89 -3.71 2.39
CA GLY A 138 -6.16 -2.27 2.24
C GLY A 138 -6.23 -1.52 3.57
N PHE A 139 -6.68 -2.19 4.64
CA PHE A 139 -6.74 -1.62 5.98
C PHE A 139 -5.40 -1.66 6.70
N THR A 140 -4.63 -2.74 6.52
CA THR A 140 -3.31 -2.90 7.12
C THR A 140 -2.26 -2.06 6.38
N PRO A 141 -1.09 -1.80 7.00
CA PRO A 141 -0.02 -1.06 6.36
C PRO A 141 0.80 -1.91 5.36
N LEU A 142 0.23 -2.97 4.81
CA LEU A 142 0.83 -3.73 3.71
C LEU A 142 0.90 -2.88 2.43
N PRO A 143 1.92 -3.09 1.58
CA PRO A 143 1.98 -2.41 0.28
C PRO A 143 0.77 -2.78 -0.58
N TYR A 144 -0.21 -1.86 -0.66
CA TYR A 144 -1.51 -2.15 -1.26
C TYR A 144 -1.43 -2.49 -2.75
N LYS A 145 -0.44 -1.95 -3.46
CA LYS A 145 -0.15 -2.29 -4.86
C LYS A 145 0.04 -3.79 -5.11
N LEU A 146 0.55 -4.55 -4.14
CA LEU A 146 0.70 -6.00 -4.29
C LEU A 146 -0.67 -6.67 -4.44
N ILE A 147 -1.65 -6.22 -3.68
CA ILE A 147 -3.01 -6.74 -3.72
C ILE A 147 -3.77 -6.25 -4.96
N THR A 148 -3.54 -5.00 -5.39
CA THR A 148 -4.20 -4.48 -6.59
C THR A 148 -3.73 -5.21 -7.84
N ILE A 149 -2.41 -5.42 -7.97
CA ILE A 149 -1.81 -6.12 -9.11
C ILE A 149 -2.18 -7.62 -9.06
N SER A 150 -2.05 -8.29 -7.89
CA SER A 150 -2.40 -9.71 -7.78
C SER A 150 -3.90 -9.95 -7.95
N GLY A 151 -4.76 -9.03 -7.51
CA GLY A 151 -6.19 -9.10 -7.77
C GLY A 151 -6.53 -9.12 -9.26
N GLY A 152 -5.82 -8.32 -10.05
CA GLY A 152 -5.92 -8.34 -11.51
C GLY A 152 -5.34 -9.62 -12.12
N LEU A 153 -4.18 -10.06 -11.63
CA LEU A 153 -3.50 -11.28 -12.04
C LEU A 153 -4.38 -12.52 -11.85
N PHE A 154 -5.08 -12.63 -10.72
CA PHE A 154 -6.03 -13.72 -10.45
C PHE A 154 -7.42 -13.47 -11.04
N SER A 155 -7.66 -12.32 -11.69
CA SER A 155 -8.95 -11.93 -12.29
C SER A 155 -10.12 -12.03 -11.31
N ILE A 156 -9.92 -11.57 -10.06
CA ILE A 156 -10.98 -11.57 -9.04
C ILE A 156 -12.13 -10.65 -9.47
N ASN A 157 -13.31 -10.85 -8.87
CA ASN A 157 -14.50 -10.06 -9.22
C ASN A 157 -14.26 -8.55 -9.02
N LEU A 158 -14.24 -7.78 -10.12
CA LEU A 158 -13.91 -6.35 -10.11
C LEU A 158 -14.86 -5.49 -9.26
N PRO A 159 -16.20 -5.65 -9.32
CA PRO A 159 -17.14 -4.99 -8.41
C PRO A 159 -16.84 -5.24 -6.94
N MET A 160 -16.58 -6.48 -6.56
CA MET A 160 -16.21 -6.86 -5.19
C MET A 160 -14.87 -6.22 -4.79
N PHE A 161 -13.85 -6.31 -5.66
CA PHE A 161 -12.56 -5.65 -5.45
C PHE A 161 -12.72 -4.14 -5.21
N PHE A 162 -13.57 -3.47 -6.00
CA PHE A 162 -13.87 -2.05 -5.85
C PHE A 162 -14.50 -1.76 -4.49
N VAL A 163 -15.53 -2.51 -4.09
CA VAL A 163 -16.22 -2.31 -2.80
C VAL A 163 -15.28 -2.56 -1.62
N ALA A 164 -14.50 -3.65 -1.66
CA ALA A 164 -13.51 -3.96 -0.62
C ALA A 164 -12.41 -2.88 -0.51
N SER A 165 -11.95 -2.35 -1.66
CA SER A 165 -10.98 -1.25 -1.74
C SER A 165 -11.53 0.03 -1.12
N VAL A 166 -12.75 0.43 -1.49
CA VAL A 166 -13.42 1.62 -0.94
C VAL A 166 -13.61 1.47 0.56
N ALA A 167 -14.10 0.31 1.02
CA ALA A 167 -14.36 0.06 2.43
C ALA A 167 -13.07 0.09 3.27
N SER A 168 -12.05 -0.65 2.84
CA SER A 168 -10.80 -0.79 3.61
C SER A 168 -9.98 0.49 3.64
N ARG A 169 -9.70 1.07 2.48
CA ARG A 169 -8.93 2.32 2.37
C ARG A 169 -9.72 3.51 2.94
N GLY A 170 -11.04 3.52 2.70
CA GLY A 170 -11.94 4.51 3.28
C GLY A 170 -11.87 4.48 4.81
N LEU A 171 -12.13 3.33 5.42
CA LEU A 171 -12.06 3.18 6.87
C LEU A 171 -10.71 3.65 7.42
N ARG A 172 -9.60 3.24 6.81
CA ARG A 172 -8.24 3.65 7.23
C ARG A 172 -8.04 5.17 7.18
N PHE A 173 -8.31 5.81 6.03
CA PHE A 173 -8.07 7.24 5.88
C PHE A 173 -9.02 8.11 6.71
N PHE A 174 -10.29 7.70 6.83
CA PHE A 174 -11.26 8.41 7.65
C PHE A 174 -11.00 8.25 9.15
N ILE A 175 -10.44 7.12 9.61
CA ILE A 175 -9.96 6.98 11.00
C ILE A 175 -8.84 7.97 11.27
N PHE A 176 -7.82 8.09 10.41
CA PHE A 176 -6.76 9.08 10.59
C PHE A 176 -7.31 10.50 10.60
N ALA A 177 -8.19 10.83 9.65
CA ALA A 177 -8.82 12.15 9.59
C ALA A 177 -9.64 12.47 10.84
N ALA A 178 -10.43 11.52 11.35
CA ALA A 178 -11.27 11.69 12.53
C ALA A 178 -10.41 11.86 13.80
N LEU A 179 -9.35 11.06 13.95
CA LEU A 179 -8.43 11.17 15.07
C LEU A 179 -7.74 12.55 15.09
N ILE A 180 -7.25 13.01 13.95
CA ILE A 180 -6.58 14.31 13.85
C ILE A 180 -7.59 15.44 14.01
N TRP A 181 -8.78 15.34 13.43
CA TRP A 181 -9.84 16.32 13.61
C TRP A 181 -10.25 16.49 15.07
N LYS A 182 -10.34 15.37 15.82
CA LYS A 182 -10.75 15.38 17.22
C LYS A 182 -9.64 15.81 18.17
N PHE A 183 -8.40 15.36 17.97
CA PHE A 183 -7.29 15.51 18.90
C PHE A 183 -6.23 16.54 18.44
N GLY A 184 -6.22 16.90 17.16
CA GLY A 184 -5.35 17.93 16.59
C GLY A 184 -3.85 17.67 16.72
N ALA A 185 -3.07 18.74 16.97
CA ALA A 185 -1.61 18.70 17.07
C ALA A 185 -1.02 17.74 18.14
N PRO A 186 -1.66 17.46 19.30
CA PRO A 186 -1.15 16.48 20.26
C PRO A 186 -0.92 15.09 19.68
N ILE A 187 -1.66 14.69 18.66
CA ILE A 187 -1.45 13.41 17.95
C ILE A 187 -0.12 13.39 17.21
N LYS A 188 0.35 14.54 16.67
CA LYS A 188 1.67 14.61 16.02
C LYS A 188 2.77 14.24 17.02
N SER A 189 2.75 14.84 18.21
CA SER A 189 3.74 14.53 19.25
C SER A 189 3.66 13.09 19.74
N PHE A 190 2.46 12.48 19.74
CA PHE A 190 2.28 11.06 20.04
C PHE A 190 2.86 10.17 18.93
N ILE A 191 2.56 10.46 17.66
CA ILE A 191 3.10 9.73 16.52
C ILE A 191 4.62 9.88 16.50
N ASP A 192 5.16 11.09 16.60
CA ASP A 192 6.61 11.35 16.59
C ASP A 192 7.31 10.61 17.74
N LYS A 193 6.72 10.61 18.94
CA LYS A 193 7.25 9.94 20.13
C LYS A 193 7.25 8.41 20.01
N TYR A 194 6.21 7.84 19.42
CA TYR A 194 6.00 6.39 19.34
C TYR A 194 6.29 5.82 17.95
N PHE A 195 6.73 6.66 17.00
CA PHE A 195 6.96 6.27 15.62
C PHE A 195 7.88 5.04 15.51
N ASN A 196 8.98 5.02 16.25
CA ASN A 196 9.90 3.89 16.26
C ASN A 196 9.25 2.61 16.79
N ILE A 197 8.45 2.73 17.86
CA ILE A 197 7.73 1.59 18.45
C ILE A 197 6.65 1.09 17.49
N LEU A 198 5.91 1.99 16.88
CA LEU A 198 4.88 1.68 15.86
C LEU A 198 5.51 1.04 14.62
N ALA A 199 6.66 1.55 14.17
CA ALA A 199 7.40 0.99 13.05
C ALA A 199 7.95 -0.42 13.36
N ILE A 200 8.51 -0.64 14.56
CA ILE A 200 8.98 -1.94 15.02
C ILE A 200 7.82 -2.92 15.15
N LEU A 201 6.74 -2.51 15.83
CA LEU A 201 5.52 -3.33 15.97
C LEU A 201 4.95 -3.72 14.61
N PHE A 202 4.90 -2.77 13.69
CA PHE A 202 4.49 -2.99 12.31
C PHE A 202 5.38 -4.01 11.60
N THR A 203 6.71 -3.87 11.70
CA THR A 203 7.67 -4.80 11.09
C THR A 203 7.52 -6.20 11.68
N VAL A 204 7.36 -6.31 13.01
CA VAL A 204 7.15 -7.59 13.69
C VAL A 204 5.83 -8.25 13.26
N LEU A 205 4.74 -7.47 13.16
CA LEU A 205 3.45 -7.98 12.69
C LEU A 205 3.53 -8.43 11.23
N LEU A 206 4.24 -7.68 10.39
CA LEU A 206 4.43 -7.99 8.97
C LEU A 206 5.25 -9.28 8.80
N VAL A 207 6.40 -9.37 9.45
CA VAL A 207 7.26 -10.57 9.42
C VAL A 207 6.54 -11.77 10.07
N GLY A 208 5.85 -11.53 11.19
CA GLY A 208 5.09 -12.58 11.90
C GLY A 208 3.92 -13.10 11.06
N SER A 209 3.22 -12.25 10.32
CA SER A 209 2.14 -12.68 9.42
C SER A 209 2.67 -13.53 8.25
N PHE A 210 3.79 -13.14 7.63
CA PHE A 210 4.43 -13.97 6.61
C PHE A 210 4.92 -15.31 7.16
N TRP A 211 5.50 -15.32 8.35
CA TRP A 211 5.94 -16.56 9.00
C TRP A 211 4.78 -17.47 9.37
N LEU A 212 3.65 -16.90 9.84
CA LEU A 212 2.45 -17.64 10.17
C LEU A 212 1.80 -18.26 8.92
N ILE A 213 1.70 -17.48 7.83
CA ILE A 213 1.18 -17.95 6.54
C ILE A 213 2.07 -19.07 5.99
N GLY A 214 3.41 -18.92 6.06
CA GLY A 214 4.34 -19.96 5.62
C GLY A 214 4.37 -21.24 6.48
N LYS A 215 3.74 -21.22 7.67
CA LYS A 215 3.54 -22.43 8.50
C LYS A 215 2.16 -23.08 8.32
N LEU A 216 1.18 -22.33 7.81
CA LEU A 216 -0.18 -22.80 7.57
C LEU A 216 -0.39 -23.35 6.15
N LEU A 217 0.55 -23.05 5.25
CA LEU A 217 0.72 -23.66 3.93
C LEU A 217 1.78 -24.77 3.98
#